data_8fdbf4e186fc2996c72209999fa2e7ef
#
_entry.id   8fdbf4e186fc2996c72209999fa2e7ef
#
_cell.length_a   1.000
_cell.length_b   1.000
_cell.length_c   1.000
_cell.angle_alpha   90.00
_cell.angle_beta   90.00
_cell.angle_gamma   90.00
#
_symmetry.space_group_name_H-M   'P 1'
#
loop_
_entity.id
_entity.type
_entity.pdbx_description
1 polymer ?
#
loop_
_entity_poly.entity_id
_entity_poly.type
_entity_poly.pdbx_seq_one_letter_code
_entity_poly.pdbx_strand_id
1 'polypeptide(L)'
;MSSKHKDLDKNKSMETLKRILDYIGQYRWGVIMSLILALITVALTLYVPILTGRAVDRIVGQGNVDFAGLTRILWKILGAVGLTAVSQWLMNHINNTITYRVVKDIRTRAFNHLETLPLSYIDAHPSGDIISRIIADIDQFSEGLLMGFTQLFTGVLTIGGTLLFMLSIHPAITLVVVVLTPVSLFVASFIAKKTFVMFRHQSETRGELTALTDEMLGNMKVVQAFGYQEETQKQFEEINSRLAGYSLRATFFSSITNPSTRFVNSMVYAAVGITGAYAVIRGFMTVGQLTSFLSYANQYTKPFNEISGVVTELQNALASAARVFELIDEKAILDDKPDAAVLTHVEGKVELVNVDFSYTPDRKLIENFDLNVDPGQRVAIVGPTGCGKTTIINLLMRFYDVDSGSIKVEGTDIRNITRKSLRTNYGMVLQETWLKTGTIRENIAYGRPDASEEEIIRAAKEAHAHGFIMRMPEGYDTVISEDGGNLSQGQKQLLCIARVMLCLPPMLILDEATSSIDTRTEIRVQKAFARMMEGRTSFIVAHRLSTIREADVILVMRDGHIVEKGRHEELLERGGFYAEIYNSQFARG
;
A
#
# COMPACT_ATOMS: atom_id res chain seq x y z
N MET A 1 10.66 25.11 -17.44
CA MET A 1 10.50 23.73 -16.89
C MET A 1 9.05 23.31 -16.60
N SER A 2 8.11 24.23 -16.35
CA SER A 2 6.71 23.95 -15.95
C SER A 2 5.80 23.28 -17.03
N SER A 3 6.01 23.51 -18.32
CA SER A 3 5.10 23.01 -19.39
C SER A 3 5.36 21.53 -19.71
N LYS A 4 6.60 21.09 -19.77
CA LYS A 4 6.96 19.68 -20.03
C LYS A 4 6.52 18.70 -18.91
N HIS A 5 6.53 19.13 -17.66
CA HIS A 5 6.03 18.32 -16.54
C HIS A 5 4.51 18.16 -16.59
N LYS A 6 3.77 19.23 -16.94
CA LYS A 6 2.32 19.16 -17.09
C LYS A 6 1.87 18.24 -18.24
N ASP A 7 2.61 18.20 -19.34
CA ASP A 7 2.28 17.34 -20.48
C ASP A 7 2.60 15.86 -20.21
N LEU A 8 3.67 15.57 -19.43
CA LEU A 8 4.00 14.22 -18.95
C LEU A 8 2.95 13.69 -17.97
N ASP A 9 2.54 14.49 -16.99
CA ASP A 9 1.49 14.13 -16.02
C ASP A 9 0.13 13.88 -16.72
N LYS A 10 -0.19 14.66 -17.74
CA LYS A 10 -1.43 14.50 -18.50
C LYS A 10 -1.45 13.21 -19.34
N ASN A 11 -0.31 12.86 -19.94
CA ASN A 11 -0.18 11.61 -20.70
C ASN A 11 -0.27 10.40 -19.77
N LYS A 12 0.38 10.44 -18.60
CA LYS A 12 0.34 9.37 -17.59
C LYS A 12 -1.08 9.15 -17.05
N SER A 13 -1.81 10.24 -16.77
CA SER A 13 -3.21 10.18 -16.33
C SER A 13 -4.13 9.60 -17.41
N MET A 14 -3.89 9.91 -18.70
CA MET A 14 -4.66 9.38 -19.82
C MET A 14 -4.42 7.88 -20.03
N GLU A 15 -3.19 7.43 -19.88
CA GLU A 15 -2.85 6.02 -19.95
C GLU A 15 -3.49 5.23 -18.79
N THR A 16 -3.40 5.77 -17.57
CA THR A 16 -4.07 5.21 -16.38
C THR A 16 -5.58 5.09 -16.60
N LEU A 17 -6.22 6.14 -17.13
CA LEU A 17 -7.65 6.13 -17.44
C LEU A 17 -8.00 5.04 -18.47
N LYS A 18 -7.19 4.89 -19.52
CA LYS A 18 -7.41 3.86 -20.53
C LYS A 18 -7.34 2.46 -19.92
N ARG A 19 -6.36 2.19 -19.07
CA ARG A 19 -6.23 0.89 -18.35
C ARG A 19 -7.43 0.63 -17.46
N ILE A 20 -7.90 1.63 -16.70
CA ILE A 20 -9.11 1.51 -15.88
C ILE A 20 -10.32 1.15 -16.74
N LEU A 21 -10.48 1.81 -17.89
CA LEU A 21 -11.58 1.52 -18.83
C LEU A 21 -11.48 0.10 -19.40
N ASP A 22 -10.28 -0.43 -19.62
CA ASP A 22 -10.09 -1.83 -20.04
C ASP A 22 -10.54 -2.83 -18.96
N TYR A 23 -10.24 -2.56 -17.68
CA TYR A 23 -10.77 -3.38 -16.58
C TYR A 23 -12.29 -3.31 -16.46
N ILE A 24 -12.87 -2.13 -16.62
CA ILE A 24 -14.32 -1.91 -16.62
C ILE A 24 -14.97 -2.54 -17.86
N GLY A 25 -14.26 -2.60 -18.97
CA GLY A 25 -14.73 -3.18 -20.24
C GLY A 25 -15.20 -4.63 -20.14
N GLN A 26 -14.68 -5.39 -19.20
CA GLN A 26 -15.13 -6.75 -18.88
C GLN A 26 -16.58 -6.77 -18.36
N TYR A 27 -17.03 -5.66 -17.75
CA TYR A 27 -18.37 -5.48 -17.17
C TYR A 27 -19.28 -4.60 -18.03
N ARG A 28 -19.00 -4.46 -19.34
CA ARG A 28 -19.69 -3.55 -20.29
C ARG A 28 -21.22 -3.63 -20.22
N TRP A 29 -21.78 -4.80 -20.08
CA TRP A 29 -23.24 -4.98 -19.97
C TRP A 29 -23.81 -4.37 -18.69
N GLY A 30 -23.11 -4.51 -17.58
CA GLY A 30 -23.48 -3.86 -16.32
C GLY A 30 -23.40 -2.34 -16.41
N VAL A 31 -22.35 -1.79 -17.06
CA VAL A 31 -22.20 -0.35 -17.28
C VAL A 31 -23.33 0.18 -18.16
N ILE A 32 -23.66 -0.50 -19.26
CA ILE A 32 -24.77 -0.11 -20.15
C ILE A 32 -26.09 -0.12 -19.38
N MET A 33 -26.35 -1.16 -18.59
CA MET A 33 -27.57 -1.25 -17.77
C MET A 33 -27.61 -0.12 -16.72
N SER A 34 -26.50 0.20 -16.07
CA SER A 34 -26.40 1.32 -15.15
C SER A 34 -26.71 2.67 -15.81
N LEU A 35 -26.19 2.91 -17.03
CA LEU A 35 -26.47 4.12 -17.80
C LEU A 35 -27.94 4.21 -18.20
N ILE A 36 -28.57 3.12 -18.60
CA ILE A 36 -30.01 3.09 -18.91
C ILE A 36 -30.83 3.39 -17.65
N LEU A 37 -30.49 2.79 -16.52
CA LEU A 37 -31.15 3.05 -15.24
C LEU A 37 -30.94 4.49 -14.78
N ALA A 38 -29.75 5.08 -15.00
CA ALA A 38 -29.49 6.48 -14.72
C ALA A 38 -30.39 7.39 -15.58
N LEU A 39 -30.54 7.10 -16.87
CA LEU A 39 -31.42 7.86 -17.77
C LEU A 39 -32.89 7.77 -17.31
N ILE A 40 -33.36 6.56 -16.97
CA ILE A 40 -34.71 6.34 -16.44
C ILE A 40 -34.92 7.11 -15.14
N THR A 41 -33.97 7.01 -14.22
CA THR A 41 -34.01 7.70 -12.91
C THR A 41 -34.09 9.22 -13.11
N VAL A 42 -33.25 9.79 -13.96
CA VAL A 42 -33.25 11.23 -14.24
C VAL A 42 -34.54 11.65 -14.94
N ALA A 43 -35.00 10.92 -15.95
CA ALA A 43 -36.24 11.22 -16.65
C ALA A 43 -37.46 11.21 -15.73
N LEU A 44 -37.58 10.21 -14.87
CA LEU A 44 -38.68 10.13 -13.89
C LEU A 44 -38.57 11.23 -12.84
N THR A 45 -37.37 11.53 -12.33
CA THR A 45 -37.13 12.61 -11.36
C THR A 45 -37.53 13.97 -11.95
N LEU A 46 -37.22 14.21 -13.23
CA LEU A 46 -37.58 15.44 -13.94
C LEU A 46 -39.07 15.47 -14.38
N TYR A 47 -39.73 14.33 -14.42
CA TYR A 47 -41.16 14.29 -14.73
C TYR A 47 -42.04 14.67 -13.52
N VAL A 48 -41.57 14.42 -12.28
CA VAL A 48 -42.32 14.75 -11.06
C VAL A 48 -42.69 16.23 -10.95
N PRO A 49 -41.79 17.23 -11.20
CA PRO A 49 -42.14 18.64 -11.19
C PRO A 49 -43.28 19.01 -12.17
N ILE A 50 -43.34 18.38 -13.35
CA ILE A 50 -44.47 18.60 -14.29
C ILE A 50 -45.77 18.10 -13.71
N LEU A 51 -45.76 16.92 -13.11
CA LEU A 51 -46.96 16.38 -12.45
C LEU A 51 -47.42 17.27 -11.29
N THR A 52 -46.45 17.77 -10.49
CA THR A 52 -46.72 18.69 -9.38
C THR A 52 -47.35 20.00 -9.89
N GLY A 53 -46.80 20.58 -10.97
CA GLY A 53 -47.36 21.75 -11.61
C GLY A 53 -48.80 21.52 -12.12
N ARG A 54 -49.02 20.38 -12.80
CA ARG A 54 -50.37 19.99 -13.24
C ARG A 54 -51.33 19.78 -12.05
N ALA A 55 -50.84 19.31 -10.93
CA ALA A 55 -51.65 19.17 -9.69
C ALA A 55 -52.05 20.55 -9.14
N VAL A 56 -51.12 21.52 -9.16
CA VAL A 56 -51.37 22.90 -8.75
C VAL A 56 -52.44 23.55 -9.66
N ASP A 57 -52.34 23.34 -10.99
CA ASP A 57 -53.30 23.87 -11.97
C ASP A 57 -54.73 23.27 -11.80
N ARG A 58 -54.94 22.18 -11.06
CA ARG A 58 -56.25 21.63 -10.69
C ARG A 58 -56.89 22.28 -9.47
N ILE A 59 -56.12 23.15 -8.77
CA ILE A 59 -56.59 23.94 -7.64
C ILE A 59 -56.94 25.34 -8.16
N VAL A 60 -58.14 25.51 -8.70
CA VAL A 60 -58.53 26.71 -9.45
C VAL A 60 -58.90 27.90 -8.52
N GLY A 61 -59.28 27.61 -7.27
CA GLY A 61 -59.63 28.63 -6.26
C GLY A 61 -60.38 28.06 -5.09
N GLN A 62 -60.71 28.92 -4.14
CA GLN A 62 -61.41 28.50 -2.91
C GLN A 62 -62.75 27.85 -3.25
N GLY A 63 -62.96 26.61 -2.84
CA GLY A 63 -64.17 25.85 -3.13
C GLY A 63 -64.27 25.23 -4.51
N ASN A 64 -63.30 25.45 -5.39
CA ASN A 64 -63.31 24.91 -6.78
C ASN A 64 -62.02 24.09 -7.04
N VAL A 65 -61.98 22.88 -6.44
CA VAL A 65 -60.85 21.94 -6.56
C VAL A 65 -61.31 20.66 -7.26
N ASP A 66 -60.64 20.29 -8.36
CA ASP A 66 -60.86 18.99 -9.03
C ASP A 66 -60.18 17.86 -8.24
N PHE A 67 -60.80 17.37 -7.16
CA PHE A 67 -60.25 16.28 -6.36
C PHE A 67 -60.02 14.96 -7.14
N ALA A 68 -60.88 14.66 -8.12
CA ALA A 68 -60.76 13.44 -8.93
C ALA A 68 -59.52 13.52 -9.85
N GLY A 69 -59.33 14.68 -10.48
CA GLY A 69 -58.13 14.95 -11.27
C GLY A 69 -56.85 14.97 -10.44
N LEU A 70 -56.89 15.58 -9.25
CA LEU A 70 -55.78 15.67 -8.31
C LEU A 70 -55.36 14.28 -7.82
N THR A 71 -56.33 13.47 -7.37
CA THR A 71 -56.04 12.09 -6.88
C THR A 71 -55.38 11.24 -7.99
N ARG A 72 -55.81 11.36 -9.24
CA ARG A 72 -55.22 10.67 -10.37
C ARG A 72 -53.74 11.10 -10.62
N ILE A 73 -53.44 12.38 -10.45
CA ILE A 73 -52.08 12.90 -10.55
C ILE A 73 -51.22 12.41 -9.38
N LEU A 74 -51.74 12.40 -8.15
CA LEU A 74 -51.05 11.89 -6.98
C LEU A 74 -50.63 10.42 -7.15
N TRP A 75 -51.52 9.57 -7.68
CA TRP A 75 -51.16 8.18 -7.99
C TRP A 75 -50.05 8.08 -9.05
N LYS A 76 -50.01 8.97 -10.05
CA LYS A 76 -48.93 9.03 -11.01
C LYS A 76 -47.61 9.48 -10.37
N ILE A 77 -47.65 10.46 -9.46
CA ILE A 77 -46.46 10.87 -8.70
C ILE A 77 -45.95 9.72 -7.84
N LEU A 78 -46.82 9.04 -7.11
CA LEU A 78 -46.46 7.89 -6.29
C LEU A 78 -45.78 6.79 -7.12
N GLY A 79 -46.37 6.45 -8.27
CA GLY A 79 -45.80 5.49 -9.22
C GLY A 79 -44.45 5.93 -9.76
N ALA A 80 -44.30 7.20 -10.15
CA ALA A 80 -43.04 7.74 -10.64
C ALA A 80 -41.95 7.70 -9.56
N VAL A 81 -42.27 8.13 -8.33
CA VAL A 81 -41.32 8.10 -7.19
C VAL A 81 -40.93 6.67 -6.85
N GLY A 82 -41.90 5.73 -6.79
CA GLY A 82 -41.63 4.32 -6.53
C GLY A 82 -40.70 3.70 -7.59
N LEU A 83 -40.99 3.96 -8.87
CA LEU A 83 -40.16 3.46 -9.97
C LEU A 83 -38.75 4.10 -9.95
N THR A 84 -38.64 5.39 -9.61
CA THR A 84 -37.36 6.08 -9.42
C THR A 84 -36.54 5.42 -8.32
N ALA A 85 -37.15 5.13 -7.17
CA ALA A 85 -36.49 4.49 -6.03
C ALA A 85 -35.95 3.09 -6.40
N VAL A 86 -36.75 2.29 -7.08
CA VAL A 86 -36.34 0.95 -7.57
C VAL A 86 -35.19 1.07 -8.59
N SER A 87 -35.31 1.97 -9.57
CA SER A 87 -34.28 2.18 -10.57
C SER A 87 -32.96 2.67 -9.95
N GLN A 88 -33.03 3.59 -9.00
CA GLN A 88 -31.87 4.09 -8.25
C GLN A 88 -31.20 2.99 -7.42
N TRP A 89 -31.99 2.19 -6.71
CA TRP A 89 -31.48 1.07 -5.92
C TRP A 89 -30.77 0.05 -6.82
N LEU A 90 -31.39 -0.33 -7.94
CA LEU A 90 -30.80 -1.29 -8.86
C LEU A 90 -29.53 -0.75 -9.52
N MET A 91 -29.53 0.54 -9.92
CA MET A 91 -28.35 1.21 -10.44
C MET A 91 -27.19 1.19 -9.44
N ASN A 92 -27.46 1.57 -8.18
CA ASN A 92 -26.44 1.56 -7.12
C ASN A 92 -25.92 0.15 -6.85
N HIS A 93 -26.77 -0.86 -6.85
CA HIS A 93 -26.38 -2.25 -6.68
C HIS A 93 -25.42 -2.72 -7.80
N ILE A 94 -25.73 -2.39 -9.04
CA ILE A 94 -24.90 -2.71 -10.20
C ILE A 94 -23.55 -1.97 -10.10
N ASN A 95 -23.55 -0.66 -9.82
CA ASN A 95 -22.33 0.14 -9.72
C ASN A 95 -21.42 -0.36 -8.60
N ASN A 96 -21.97 -0.66 -7.43
CA ASN A 96 -21.22 -1.24 -6.31
C ASN A 96 -20.61 -2.58 -6.72
N THR A 97 -21.40 -3.45 -7.36
CA THR A 97 -20.94 -4.78 -7.78
C THR A 97 -19.78 -4.68 -8.77
N ILE A 98 -19.87 -3.78 -9.77
CA ILE A 98 -18.80 -3.54 -10.74
C ILE A 98 -17.56 -3.02 -10.03
N THR A 99 -17.70 -1.96 -9.23
CA THR A 99 -16.59 -1.32 -8.54
C THR A 99 -15.82 -2.31 -7.67
N TYR A 100 -16.51 -3.04 -6.79
CA TYR A 100 -15.84 -3.97 -5.88
C TYR A 100 -15.23 -5.18 -6.58
N ARG A 101 -15.76 -5.63 -7.73
CA ARG A 101 -15.12 -6.67 -8.55
C ARG A 101 -13.83 -6.17 -9.20
N VAL A 102 -13.87 -4.99 -9.82
CA VAL A 102 -12.67 -4.37 -10.43
C VAL A 102 -11.60 -4.15 -9.37
N VAL A 103 -11.97 -3.63 -8.21
CA VAL A 103 -11.06 -3.40 -7.08
C VAL A 103 -10.45 -4.71 -6.57
N LYS A 104 -11.26 -5.76 -6.41
CA LYS A 104 -10.78 -7.09 -6.04
C LYS A 104 -9.75 -7.61 -7.05
N ASP A 105 -10.02 -7.50 -8.34
CA ASP A 105 -9.14 -8.01 -9.39
C ASP A 105 -7.80 -7.26 -9.41
N ILE A 106 -7.83 -5.92 -9.27
CA ILE A 106 -6.62 -5.09 -9.19
C ILE A 106 -5.82 -5.43 -7.92
N ARG A 107 -6.48 -5.54 -6.76
CA ARG A 107 -5.82 -5.88 -5.49
C ARG A 107 -5.16 -7.26 -5.54
N THR A 108 -5.87 -8.25 -6.05
CA THR A 108 -5.32 -9.61 -6.22
C THR A 108 -4.12 -9.60 -7.15
N ARG A 109 -4.20 -8.85 -8.26
CA ARG A 109 -3.10 -8.76 -9.22
C ARG A 109 -1.89 -8.03 -8.64
N ALA A 110 -2.10 -6.94 -7.91
CA ALA A 110 -1.03 -6.20 -7.24
C ALA A 110 -0.32 -7.07 -6.18
N PHE A 111 -1.09 -7.82 -5.38
CA PHE A 111 -0.54 -8.70 -4.36
C PHE A 111 0.25 -9.87 -4.97
N ASN A 112 -0.33 -10.56 -5.96
CA ASN A 112 0.36 -11.66 -6.64
C ASN A 112 1.64 -11.18 -7.34
N HIS A 113 1.62 -9.96 -7.89
CA HIS A 113 2.80 -9.40 -8.52
C HIS A 113 3.89 -9.05 -7.51
N LEU A 114 3.52 -8.55 -6.32
CA LEU A 114 4.47 -8.25 -5.24
C LEU A 114 5.33 -9.49 -4.88
N GLU A 115 4.74 -10.69 -4.87
CA GLU A 115 5.47 -11.93 -4.60
C GLU A 115 6.51 -12.29 -5.68
N THR A 116 6.39 -11.69 -6.86
CA THR A 116 7.33 -11.90 -7.98
C THR A 116 8.40 -10.82 -8.11
N LEU A 117 8.34 -9.77 -7.27
CA LEU A 117 9.31 -8.68 -7.34
C LEU A 117 10.68 -9.07 -6.77
N PRO A 118 11.78 -8.52 -7.33
CA PRO A 118 13.11 -8.74 -6.79
C PRO A 118 13.28 -8.08 -5.42
N LEU A 119 14.16 -8.67 -4.59
CA LEU A 119 14.46 -8.12 -3.26
C LEU A 119 15.00 -6.68 -3.35
N SER A 120 15.70 -6.33 -4.43
CA SER A 120 16.15 -4.97 -4.69
C SER A 120 15.04 -3.93 -4.73
N TYR A 121 13.85 -4.30 -5.20
CA TYR A 121 12.69 -3.41 -5.15
C TYR A 121 12.19 -3.23 -3.72
N ILE A 122 12.10 -4.32 -2.96
CA ILE A 122 11.64 -4.29 -1.55
C ILE A 122 12.60 -3.48 -0.68
N ASP A 123 13.93 -3.68 -0.87
CA ASP A 123 14.96 -2.95 -0.13
C ASP A 123 15.02 -1.45 -0.48
N ALA A 124 14.65 -1.09 -1.72
CA ALA A 124 14.62 0.30 -2.18
C ALA A 124 13.37 1.08 -1.73
N HIS A 125 12.30 0.39 -1.27
CA HIS A 125 11.03 1.01 -0.92
C HIS A 125 10.62 0.67 0.52
N PRO A 126 10.23 1.66 1.34
CA PRO A 126 9.71 1.38 2.67
C PRO A 126 8.48 0.46 2.61
N SER A 127 8.43 -0.56 3.47
CA SER A 127 7.30 -1.51 3.52
C SER A 127 5.95 -0.81 3.68
N GLY A 128 5.90 0.30 4.45
CA GLY A 128 4.70 1.10 4.62
C GLY A 128 4.19 1.74 3.31
N ASP A 129 5.08 2.14 2.39
CA ASP A 129 4.68 2.66 1.07
C ASP A 129 4.04 1.57 0.21
N ILE A 130 4.66 0.38 0.17
CA ILE A 130 4.13 -0.77 -0.57
C ILE A 130 2.75 -1.19 -0.04
N ILE A 131 2.59 -1.28 1.29
CA ILE A 131 1.32 -1.60 1.94
C ILE A 131 0.28 -0.53 1.63
N SER A 132 0.66 0.76 1.70
CA SER A 132 -0.23 1.88 1.38
C SER A 132 -0.75 1.81 -0.05
N ARG A 133 0.09 1.43 -1.04
CA ARG A 133 -0.33 1.25 -2.44
C ARG A 133 -1.38 0.13 -2.60
N ILE A 134 -1.24 -0.98 -1.88
CA ILE A 134 -2.17 -2.13 -1.99
C ILE A 134 -3.47 -1.91 -1.21
N ILE A 135 -3.44 -1.15 -0.13
CA ILE A 135 -4.61 -0.91 0.74
C ILE A 135 -5.20 0.46 0.46
N ALA A 136 -4.53 1.54 0.89
CA ALA A 136 -5.11 2.88 0.88
C ALA A 136 -5.34 3.42 -0.54
N ASP A 137 -4.40 3.24 -1.46
CA ASP A 137 -4.54 3.72 -2.84
C ASP A 137 -5.64 2.98 -3.60
N ILE A 138 -5.78 1.67 -3.38
CA ILE A 138 -6.86 0.91 -4.00
C ILE A 138 -8.22 1.29 -3.42
N ASP A 139 -8.32 1.60 -2.12
CA ASP A 139 -9.55 2.08 -1.51
C ASP A 139 -9.92 3.48 -2.03
N GLN A 140 -8.96 4.40 -2.14
CA GLN A 140 -9.17 5.72 -2.74
C GLN A 140 -9.61 5.64 -4.21
N PHE A 141 -9.03 4.70 -4.97
CA PHE A 141 -9.46 4.41 -6.33
C PHE A 141 -10.91 3.90 -6.36
N SER A 142 -11.29 3.01 -5.44
CA SER A 142 -12.65 2.48 -5.31
C SER A 142 -13.69 3.58 -5.09
N GLU A 143 -13.40 4.51 -4.16
CA GLU A 143 -14.29 5.63 -3.85
C GLU A 143 -14.49 6.56 -5.03
N GLY A 144 -13.41 6.94 -5.72
CA GLY A 144 -13.49 7.80 -6.88
C GLY A 144 -14.20 7.14 -8.08
N LEU A 145 -13.99 5.85 -8.28
CA LEU A 145 -14.69 5.10 -9.32
C LEU A 145 -16.20 5.05 -9.06
N LEU A 146 -16.60 4.79 -7.82
CA LEU A 146 -17.99 4.76 -7.39
C LEU A 146 -18.67 6.12 -7.55
N MET A 147 -17.98 7.20 -7.13
CA MET A 147 -18.48 8.57 -7.31
C MET A 147 -18.59 8.93 -8.79
N GLY A 148 -17.63 8.53 -9.62
CA GLY A 148 -17.67 8.73 -11.06
C GLY A 148 -18.91 8.11 -11.69
N PHE A 149 -19.19 6.85 -11.39
CA PHE A 149 -20.37 6.16 -11.93
C PHE A 149 -21.69 6.72 -11.42
N THR A 150 -21.79 7.04 -10.12
CA THR A 150 -23.08 7.42 -9.53
C THR A 150 -23.39 8.91 -9.66
N GLN A 151 -22.41 9.79 -9.52
CA GLN A 151 -22.67 11.23 -9.44
C GLN A 151 -22.33 11.97 -10.74
N LEU A 152 -21.25 11.61 -11.43
CA LEU A 152 -20.89 12.34 -12.65
C LEU A 152 -21.91 12.11 -13.76
N PHE A 153 -22.28 10.85 -14.02
CA PHE A 153 -23.24 10.52 -15.08
C PHE A 153 -24.64 11.08 -14.79
N THR A 154 -25.13 10.84 -13.56
CA THR A 154 -26.46 11.37 -13.18
C THR A 154 -26.47 12.89 -13.14
N GLY A 155 -25.39 13.53 -12.68
CA GLY A 155 -25.25 14.98 -12.66
C GLY A 155 -25.29 15.60 -14.05
N VAL A 156 -24.51 15.08 -15.00
CA VAL A 156 -24.50 15.55 -16.40
C VAL A 156 -25.86 15.35 -17.07
N LEU A 157 -26.48 14.16 -16.89
CA LEU A 157 -27.81 13.88 -17.43
C LEU A 157 -28.87 14.79 -16.79
N THR A 158 -28.77 15.09 -15.49
CA THR A 158 -29.70 15.99 -14.80
C THR A 158 -29.57 17.41 -15.33
N ILE A 159 -28.37 17.93 -15.52
CA ILE A 159 -28.17 19.28 -16.11
C ILE A 159 -28.79 19.36 -17.52
N GLY A 160 -28.42 18.42 -18.41
CA GLY A 160 -28.93 18.39 -19.77
C GLY A 160 -30.44 18.20 -19.84
N GLY A 161 -30.96 17.23 -19.08
CA GLY A 161 -32.41 16.97 -19.01
C GLY A 161 -33.19 18.15 -18.44
N THR A 162 -32.71 18.76 -17.36
CA THR A 162 -33.37 19.92 -16.75
C THR A 162 -33.45 21.10 -17.73
N LEU A 163 -32.36 21.37 -18.46
CA LEU A 163 -32.36 22.42 -19.50
C LEU A 163 -33.37 22.13 -20.59
N LEU A 164 -33.47 20.91 -21.10
CA LEU A 164 -34.45 20.52 -22.09
C LEU A 164 -35.90 20.74 -21.60
N PHE A 165 -36.19 20.33 -20.38
CA PHE A 165 -37.52 20.55 -19.78
C PHE A 165 -37.82 22.03 -19.56
N MET A 166 -36.87 22.83 -19.08
CA MET A 166 -37.03 24.27 -18.91
C MET A 166 -37.28 24.98 -20.21
N LEU A 167 -36.52 24.63 -21.28
CA LEU A 167 -36.71 25.18 -22.63
C LEU A 167 -38.09 24.83 -23.18
N SER A 168 -38.63 23.66 -22.88
CA SER A 168 -39.96 23.25 -23.32
C SER A 168 -41.11 24.03 -22.65
N ILE A 169 -40.86 24.59 -21.44
CA ILE A 169 -41.86 25.40 -20.73
C ILE A 169 -41.79 26.86 -21.16
N HIS A 170 -40.60 27.51 -20.99
CA HIS A 170 -40.46 28.92 -21.32
C HIS A 170 -39.00 29.31 -21.65
N PRO A 171 -38.62 29.49 -22.92
CA PRO A 171 -37.23 29.73 -23.32
C PRO A 171 -36.59 30.98 -22.72
N ALA A 172 -37.36 32.10 -22.61
CA ALA A 172 -36.82 33.34 -22.08
C ALA A 172 -36.44 33.26 -20.59
N ILE A 173 -37.25 32.56 -19.76
CA ILE A 173 -36.92 32.36 -18.34
C ILE A 173 -35.77 31.37 -18.20
N THR A 174 -35.66 30.37 -19.08
CA THR A 174 -34.50 29.46 -19.12
C THR A 174 -33.20 30.22 -19.34
N LEU A 175 -33.22 31.23 -20.25
CA LEU A 175 -32.05 32.08 -20.47
C LEU A 175 -31.60 32.81 -19.21
N VAL A 176 -32.56 33.31 -18.39
CA VAL A 176 -32.24 33.94 -17.11
C VAL A 176 -31.47 32.97 -16.17
N VAL A 177 -31.93 31.71 -16.07
CA VAL A 177 -31.25 30.70 -15.25
C VAL A 177 -29.85 30.41 -15.81
N VAL A 178 -29.72 30.20 -17.10
CA VAL A 178 -28.43 29.86 -17.73
C VAL A 178 -27.41 31.01 -17.59
N VAL A 179 -27.83 32.25 -17.66
CA VAL A 179 -26.95 33.43 -17.47
C VAL A 179 -26.55 33.64 -16.01
N LEU A 180 -27.44 33.37 -15.07
CA LEU A 180 -27.14 33.58 -13.64
C LEU A 180 -26.36 32.42 -12.99
N THR A 181 -26.51 31.21 -13.50
CA THR A 181 -25.82 30.02 -12.89
C THR A 181 -24.30 30.13 -12.89
N PRO A 182 -23.60 30.64 -13.93
CA PRO A 182 -22.16 30.84 -13.90
C PRO A 182 -21.65 31.71 -12.74
N VAL A 183 -22.47 32.60 -12.22
CA VAL A 183 -22.15 33.42 -11.03
C VAL A 183 -21.93 32.53 -9.82
N SER A 184 -22.78 31.50 -9.64
CA SER A 184 -22.61 30.51 -8.55
C SER A 184 -21.30 29.72 -8.71
N LEU A 185 -20.96 29.31 -9.94
CA LEU A 185 -19.70 28.61 -10.22
C LEU A 185 -18.48 29.50 -9.96
N PHE A 186 -18.55 30.77 -10.34
CA PHE A 186 -17.47 31.71 -10.08
C PHE A 186 -17.22 31.92 -8.58
N VAL A 187 -18.30 32.13 -7.80
CA VAL A 187 -18.23 32.28 -6.34
C VAL A 187 -17.67 31.01 -5.71
N ALA A 188 -18.21 29.84 -6.08
CA ALA A 188 -17.73 28.54 -5.59
C ALA A 188 -16.24 28.32 -5.89
N SER A 189 -15.81 28.58 -7.13
CA SER A 189 -14.41 28.43 -7.57
C SER A 189 -13.46 29.40 -6.83
N PHE A 190 -13.88 30.63 -6.60
CA PHE A 190 -13.09 31.61 -5.84
C PHE A 190 -12.87 31.15 -4.39
N ILE A 191 -13.93 30.70 -3.72
CA ILE A 191 -13.84 30.21 -2.36
C ILE A 191 -13.01 28.93 -2.31
N ALA A 192 -13.26 27.98 -3.24
CA ALA A 192 -12.51 26.73 -3.31
C ALA A 192 -11.01 26.93 -3.45
N LYS A 193 -10.55 27.89 -4.26
CA LYS A 193 -9.12 28.23 -4.37
C LYS A 193 -8.52 28.68 -3.03
N LYS A 194 -9.24 29.51 -2.28
CA LYS A 194 -8.77 29.97 -0.95
C LYS A 194 -8.77 28.83 0.07
N THR A 195 -9.83 28.02 0.06
CA THR A 195 -9.97 26.83 0.89
C THR A 195 -8.83 25.85 0.65
N PHE A 196 -8.51 25.56 -0.61
CA PHE A 196 -7.43 24.64 -0.99
C PHE A 196 -6.06 25.06 -0.43
N VAL A 197 -5.72 26.34 -0.54
CA VAL A 197 -4.46 26.86 0.02
C VAL A 197 -4.39 26.67 1.54
N MET A 198 -5.50 26.93 2.23
CA MET A 198 -5.54 26.77 3.69
C MET A 198 -5.47 25.31 4.12
N PHE A 199 -6.18 24.41 3.43
CA PHE A 199 -6.08 22.96 3.69
C PHE A 199 -4.68 22.41 3.40
N ARG A 200 -4.03 22.91 2.38
CA ARG A 200 -2.65 22.55 2.08
C ARG A 200 -1.70 22.92 3.23
N HIS A 201 -1.75 24.15 3.71
CA HIS A 201 -0.95 24.57 4.87
C HIS A 201 -1.30 23.79 6.14
N GLN A 202 -2.59 23.50 6.36
CA GLN A 202 -3.03 22.64 7.46
C GLN A 202 -2.41 21.25 7.36
N SER A 203 -2.42 20.64 6.16
CA SER A 203 -1.87 19.30 5.93
C SER A 203 -0.36 19.26 6.12
N GLU A 204 0.36 20.26 5.58
CA GLU A 204 1.82 20.42 5.74
C GLU A 204 2.18 20.54 7.23
N THR A 205 1.52 21.44 7.96
CA THR A 205 1.78 21.65 9.40
C THR A 205 1.36 20.46 10.26
N ARG A 206 0.30 19.72 9.87
CA ARG A 206 -0.07 18.45 10.52
C ARG A 206 1.02 17.40 10.33
N GLY A 207 1.63 17.33 9.13
CA GLY A 207 2.78 16.48 8.86
C GLY A 207 3.97 16.79 9.77
N GLU A 208 4.31 18.10 9.96
CA GLU A 208 5.36 18.53 10.88
C GLU A 208 5.06 18.08 12.32
N LEU A 209 3.81 18.26 12.78
CA LEU A 209 3.39 17.86 14.13
C LEU A 209 3.46 16.35 14.32
N THR A 210 3.02 15.58 13.31
CA THR A 210 3.09 14.12 13.35
C THR A 210 4.54 13.64 13.41
N ALA A 211 5.43 14.21 12.59
CA ALA A 211 6.85 13.86 12.56
C ALA A 211 7.52 14.13 13.92
N LEU A 212 7.27 15.31 14.52
CA LEU A 212 7.77 15.63 15.86
C LEU A 212 7.25 14.63 16.91
N THR A 213 5.97 14.30 16.85
CA THR A 213 5.34 13.38 17.82
C THR A 213 5.93 11.98 17.69
N ASP A 214 6.08 11.47 16.47
CA ASP A 214 6.65 10.16 16.19
C ASP A 214 8.12 10.08 16.67
N GLU A 215 8.93 11.09 16.35
CA GLU A 215 10.32 11.20 16.80
C GLU A 215 10.43 11.20 18.33
N MET A 216 9.61 12.00 19.02
CA MET A 216 9.68 12.11 20.47
C MET A 216 9.12 10.88 21.18
N LEU A 217 8.04 10.27 20.67
CA LEU A 217 7.50 9.02 21.24
C LEU A 217 8.45 7.84 21.01
N GLY A 218 9.01 7.72 19.81
CA GLY A 218 9.97 6.67 19.48
C GLY A 218 11.23 6.74 20.36
N ASN A 219 11.64 7.96 20.76
CA ASN A 219 12.81 8.20 21.59
C ASN A 219 12.47 8.65 23.03
N MET A 220 11.27 8.34 23.54
CA MET A 220 10.79 8.85 24.83
C MET A 220 11.77 8.60 26.00
N LYS A 221 12.44 7.44 26.00
CA LYS A 221 13.47 7.12 27.03
C LYS A 221 14.64 8.12 27.00
N VAL A 222 15.05 8.54 25.81
CA VAL A 222 16.14 9.53 25.63
C VAL A 222 15.65 10.91 26.05
N VAL A 223 14.45 11.32 25.61
CA VAL A 223 13.82 12.58 25.99
C VAL A 223 13.75 12.73 27.51
N GLN A 224 13.30 11.66 28.21
CA GLN A 224 13.22 11.65 29.66
C GLN A 224 14.60 11.64 30.34
N ALA A 225 15.54 10.84 29.81
CA ALA A 225 16.88 10.72 30.41
C ALA A 225 17.66 12.05 30.35
N PHE A 226 17.44 12.87 29.33
CA PHE A 226 18.09 14.17 29.17
C PHE A 226 17.24 15.38 29.64
N GLY A 227 16.05 15.14 30.19
CA GLY A 227 15.16 16.19 30.69
C GLY A 227 14.67 17.15 29.61
N TYR A 228 14.52 16.68 28.37
CA TYR A 228 14.20 17.51 27.20
C TYR A 228 12.70 17.77 26.99
N GLN A 229 11.87 17.41 27.98
CA GLN A 229 10.40 17.48 27.89
C GLN A 229 9.88 18.91 27.70
N GLU A 230 10.43 19.88 28.41
CA GLU A 230 9.99 21.28 28.32
C GLU A 230 10.26 21.87 26.91
N GLU A 231 11.41 21.55 26.33
CA GLU A 231 11.76 22.03 24.99
C GLU A 231 10.89 21.36 23.91
N THR A 232 10.66 20.06 24.06
CA THR A 232 9.71 19.32 23.19
C THR A 232 8.31 19.90 23.27
N GLN A 233 7.85 20.25 24.48
CA GLN A 233 6.55 20.88 24.67
C GLN A 233 6.46 22.24 23.98
N LYS A 234 7.48 23.08 24.07
CA LYS A 234 7.51 24.38 23.37
C LYS A 234 7.43 24.21 21.85
N GLN A 235 8.21 23.30 21.29
CA GLN A 235 8.17 22.99 19.86
C GLN A 235 6.79 22.49 19.43
N PHE A 236 6.20 21.59 20.22
CA PHE A 236 4.84 21.09 19.98
C PHE A 236 3.82 22.21 20.02
N GLU A 237 3.86 23.10 21.02
CA GLU A 237 2.91 24.20 21.18
C GLU A 237 3.04 25.21 20.02
N GLU A 238 4.25 25.49 19.53
CA GLU A 238 4.46 26.37 18.39
C GLU A 238 3.83 25.79 17.11
N ILE A 239 4.11 24.52 16.80
CA ILE A 239 3.55 23.86 15.61
C ILE A 239 2.03 23.73 15.75
N ASN A 240 1.53 23.34 16.94
CA ASN A 240 0.11 23.18 17.21
C ASN A 240 -0.66 24.51 17.12
N SER A 241 -0.07 25.61 17.56
CA SER A 241 -0.66 26.94 17.41
C SER A 241 -0.77 27.36 15.93
N ARG A 242 0.26 27.10 15.12
CA ARG A 242 0.20 27.30 13.66
C ARG A 242 -0.88 26.42 13.02
N LEU A 243 -0.93 25.14 13.41
CA LEU A 243 -1.94 24.19 12.94
C LEU A 243 -3.37 24.65 13.29
N ALA A 244 -3.60 25.10 14.52
CA ALA A 244 -4.87 25.64 14.96
C ALA A 244 -5.29 26.85 14.11
N GLY A 245 -4.36 27.78 13.83
CA GLY A 245 -4.60 28.93 12.98
C GLY A 245 -4.98 28.55 11.54
N TYR A 246 -4.28 27.62 10.93
CA TYR A 246 -4.61 27.14 9.58
C TYR A 246 -5.91 26.34 9.57
N SER A 247 -6.15 25.50 10.59
CA SER A 247 -7.39 24.73 10.72
C SER A 247 -8.62 25.63 10.84
N LEU A 248 -8.54 26.68 11.67
CA LEU A 248 -9.62 27.65 11.81
C LEU A 248 -9.94 28.33 10.47
N ARG A 249 -8.91 28.78 9.75
CA ARG A 249 -9.08 29.43 8.44
C ARG A 249 -9.60 28.47 7.38
N ALA A 250 -9.08 27.25 7.34
CA ALA A 250 -9.52 26.22 6.42
C ALA A 250 -11.00 25.88 6.65
N THR A 251 -11.40 25.68 7.92
CA THR A 251 -12.79 25.43 8.30
C THR A 251 -13.69 26.60 7.98
N PHE A 252 -13.26 27.85 8.25
CA PHE A 252 -14.02 29.06 7.93
C PHE A 252 -14.30 29.15 6.42
N PHE A 253 -13.28 29.06 5.56
CA PHE A 253 -13.48 29.14 4.11
C PHE A 253 -14.30 27.96 3.59
N SER A 254 -14.09 26.76 4.10
CA SER A 254 -14.89 25.58 3.74
C SER A 254 -16.36 25.76 4.12
N SER A 255 -16.63 26.25 5.33
CA SER A 255 -17.99 26.45 5.85
C SER A 255 -18.77 27.53 5.11
N ILE A 256 -18.09 28.58 4.60
CA ILE A 256 -18.75 29.67 3.87
C ILE A 256 -19.16 29.26 2.44
N THR A 257 -18.62 28.17 1.90
CA THR A 257 -18.91 27.71 0.54
C THR A 257 -20.41 27.42 0.36
N ASN A 258 -20.99 26.61 1.23
CA ASN A 258 -22.41 26.24 1.14
C ASN A 258 -23.37 27.41 1.34
N PRO A 259 -23.22 28.29 2.35
CA PRO A 259 -24.06 29.47 2.47
C PRO A 259 -23.96 30.41 1.27
N SER A 260 -22.75 30.64 0.74
CA SER A 260 -22.54 31.52 -0.42
C SER A 260 -23.20 30.98 -1.69
N THR A 261 -23.04 29.69 -1.97
CA THR A 261 -23.68 29.06 -3.14
C THR A 261 -25.21 29.03 -2.98
N ARG A 262 -25.72 28.74 -1.75
CA ARG A 262 -27.15 28.83 -1.45
C ARG A 262 -27.70 30.24 -1.65
N PHE A 263 -26.98 31.27 -1.23
CA PHE A 263 -27.38 32.66 -1.43
C PHE A 263 -27.52 32.98 -2.93
N VAL A 264 -26.53 32.63 -3.76
CA VAL A 264 -26.60 32.83 -5.22
C VAL A 264 -27.76 32.03 -5.82
N ASN A 265 -27.94 30.76 -5.41
CA ASN A 265 -29.06 29.94 -5.90
C ASN A 265 -30.42 30.53 -5.50
N SER A 266 -30.53 31.13 -4.30
CA SER A 266 -31.73 31.84 -3.88
C SER A 266 -31.99 33.10 -4.72
N MET A 267 -30.95 33.81 -5.14
CA MET A 267 -31.10 34.93 -6.07
C MET A 267 -31.61 34.45 -7.45
N VAL A 268 -31.05 33.34 -7.98
CA VAL A 268 -31.55 32.73 -9.22
C VAL A 268 -33.02 32.33 -9.04
N TYR A 269 -33.36 31.69 -7.94
CA TYR A 269 -34.74 31.29 -7.64
C TYR A 269 -35.71 32.51 -7.55
N ALA A 270 -35.28 33.60 -6.90
CA ALA A 270 -36.03 34.84 -6.81
C ALA A 270 -36.23 35.52 -8.20
N ALA A 271 -35.16 35.55 -9.00
CA ALA A 271 -35.22 36.09 -10.37
C ALA A 271 -36.21 35.28 -11.23
N VAL A 272 -36.16 33.95 -11.15
CA VAL A 272 -37.15 33.07 -11.81
C VAL A 272 -38.56 33.31 -11.28
N GLY A 273 -38.73 33.45 -9.96
CA GLY A 273 -40.02 33.76 -9.35
C GLY A 273 -40.62 35.07 -9.85
N ILE A 274 -39.84 36.15 -9.90
CA ILE A 274 -40.28 37.47 -10.39
C ILE A 274 -40.61 37.44 -11.87
N THR A 275 -39.71 36.92 -12.69
CA THR A 275 -39.88 36.84 -14.16
C THR A 275 -41.03 35.89 -14.53
N GLY A 276 -41.15 34.78 -13.83
CA GLY A 276 -42.22 33.80 -14.02
C GLY A 276 -43.58 34.32 -13.53
N ALA A 277 -43.66 35.00 -12.37
CA ALA A 277 -44.88 35.65 -11.93
C ALA A 277 -45.37 36.70 -12.92
N TYR A 278 -44.44 37.49 -13.47
CA TYR A 278 -44.79 38.43 -14.56
C TYR A 278 -45.36 37.71 -15.81
N ALA A 279 -44.75 36.58 -16.18
CA ALA A 279 -45.24 35.78 -17.33
C ALA A 279 -46.62 35.16 -17.03
N VAL A 280 -46.90 34.74 -15.78
CA VAL A 280 -48.25 34.25 -15.37
C VAL A 280 -49.26 35.36 -15.48
N ILE A 281 -48.99 36.58 -14.95
CA ILE A 281 -49.88 37.73 -15.02
C ILE A 281 -50.19 38.10 -16.47
N ARG A 282 -49.24 37.96 -17.38
CA ARG A 282 -49.42 38.21 -18.80
C ARG A 282 -50.07 37.05 -19.57
N GLY A 283 -50.37 35.94 -18.89
CA GLY A 283 -51.00 34.76 -19.50
C GLY A 283 -50.09 33.90 -20.39
N PHE A 284 -48.76 34.12 -20.31
CA PHE A 284 -47.80 33.34 -21.08
C PHE A 284 -47.49 31.97 -20.46
N MET A 285 -47.82 31.76 -19.19
CA MET A 285 -47.67 30.48 -18.48
C MET A 285 -48.69 30.34 -17.34
N THR A 286 -48.92 29.09 -16.89
CA THR A 286 -49.77 28.80 -15.74
C THR A 286 -49.01 28.88 -14.42
N VAL A 287 -49.76 28.97 -13.29
CA VAL A 287 -49.16 28.90 -11.95
C VAL A 287 -48.45 27.56 -11.73
N GLY A 288 -49.04 26.46 -12.21
CA GLY A 288 -48.42 25.15 -12.15
C GLY A 288 -47.14 25.04 -12.96
N GLN A 289 -47.10 25.66 -14.16
CA GLN A 289 -45.86 25.75 -14.94
C GLN A 289 -44.78 26.54 -14.21
N LEU A 290 -45.11 27.64 -13.55
CA LEU A 290 -44.17 28.39 -12.70
C LEU A 290 -43.64 27.52 -11.56
N THR A 291 -44.49 26.77 -10.91
CA THR A 291 -44.09 25.83 -9.82
C THR A 291 -43.11 24.77 -10.35
N SER A 292 -43.41 24.19 -11.50
CA SER A 292 -42.49 23.24 -12.17
C SER A 292 -41.15 23.88 -12.50
N PHE A 293 -41.16 25.12 -13.00
CA PHE A 293 -39.94 25.83 -13.39
C PHE A 293 -39.06 26.18 -12.21
N LEU A 294 -39.64 26.61 -11.09
CA LEU A 294 -38.94 26.86 -9.83
C LEU A 294 -38.27 25.56 -9.30
N SER A 295 -38.95 24.41 -9.41
CA SER A 295 -38.37 23.10 -9.07
C SER A 295 -37.19 22.75 -9.97
N TYR A 296 -37.30 23.02 -11.26
CA TYR A 296 -36.20 22.81 -12.22
C TYR A 296 -35.01 23.74 -11.96
N ALA A 297 -35.24 25.00 -11.63
CA ALA A 297 -34.16 25.93 -11.28
C ALA A 297 -33.31 25.39 -10.12
N ASN A 298 -33.94 24.80 -9.09
CA ASN A 298 -33.23 24.14 -8.00
C ASN A 298 -32.49 22.86 -8.44
N GLN A 299 -33.13 22.01 -9.26
CA GLN A 299 -32.51 20.78 -9.74
C GLN A 299 -31.36 21.04 -10.71
N TYR A 300 -31.39 22.12 -11.48
CA TYR A 300 -30.34 22.53 -12.39
C TYR A 300 -29.06 22.97 -11.68
N THR A 301 -29.20 23.70 -10.56
CA THR A 301 -28.04 24.26 -9.84
C THR A 301 -27.35 23.26 -8.93
N LYS A 302 -28.06 22.23 -8.45
CA LYS A 302 -27.54 21.23 -7.50
C LYS A 302 -26.32 20.44 -8.03
N PRO A 303 -26.34 19.85 -9.25
CA PRO A 303 -25.20 19.07 -9.76
C PRO A 303 -23.93 19.89 -9.95
N PHE A 304 -23.99 21.19 -10.20
CA PHE A 304 -22.81 22.04 -10.35
C PHE A 304 -21.97 22.11 -9.05
N ASN A 305 -22.63 22.08 -7.90
CA ASN A 305 -21.94 22.05 -6.60
C ASN A 305 -21.28 20.68 -6.33
N GLU A 306 -21.93 19.60 -6.78
CA GLU A 306 -21.48 18.22 -6.59
C GLU A 306 -20.35 17.85 -7.55
N ILE A 307 -20.42 18.26 -8.82
CA ILE A 307 -19.43 17.92 -9.87
C ILE A 307 -18.01 18.36 -9.48
N SER A 308 -17.85 19.52 -8.84
CA SER A 308 -16.53 19.99 -8.41
C SER A 308 -15.84 19.01 -7.43
N GLY A 309 -16.60 18.47 -6.48
CA GLY A 309 -16.11 17.43 -5.55
C GLY A 309 -15.77 16.14 -6.29
N VAL A 310 -16.67 15.68 -7.15
CA VAL A 310 -16.49 14.44 -7.92
C VAL A 310 -15.25 14.52 -8.83
N VAL A 311 -15.00 15.66 -9.48
CA VAL A 311 -13.79 15.85 -10.31
C VAL A 311 -12.52 15.73 -9.47
N THR A 312 -12.50 16.30 -8.26
CA THR A 312 -11.36 16.18 -7.36
C THR A 312 -11.15 14.74 -6.93
N GLU A 313 -12.21 14.03 -6.55
CA GLU A 313 -12.12 12.62 -6.14
C GLU A 313 -11.67 11.71 -7.31
N LEU A 314 -12.14 11.98 -8.53
CA LEU A 314 -11.67 11.28 -9.72
C LEU A 314 -10.18 11.54 -9.99
N GLN A 315 -9.69 12.76 -9.77
CA GLN A 315 -8.26 13.06 -9.91
C GLN A 315 -7.42 12.32 -8.85
N ASN A 316 -7.89 12.29 -7.60
CA ASN A 316 -7.26 11.52 -6.53
C ASN A 316 -7.24 10.03 -6.87
N ALA A 317 -8.37 9.48 -7.30
CA ALA A 317 -8.49 8.08 -7.71
C ALA A 317 -7.56 7.72 -8.88
N LEU A 318 -7.43 8.59 -9.88
CA LEU A 318 -6.50 8.40 -10.98
C LEU A 318 -5.04 8.42 -10.52
N ALA A 319 -4.68 9.31 -9.60
CA ALA A 319 -3.33 9.36 -9.04
C ALA A 319 -3.02 8.11 -8.21
N SER A 320 -3.96 7.65 -7.38
CA SER A 320 -3.83 6.41 -6.61
C SER A 320 -3.74 5.18 -7.51
N ALA A 321 -4.60 5.07 -8.54
CA ALA A 321 -4.53 4.00 -9.52
C ALA A 321 -3.18 3.98 -10.26
N ALA A 322 -2.61 5.15 -10.59
CA ALA A 322 -1.32 5.24 -11.24
C ALA A 322 -0.20 4.64 -10.36
N ARG A 323 -0.19 4.92 -9.05
CA ARG A 323 0.79 4.32 -8.11
C ARG A 323 0.63 2.80 -7.98
N VAL A 324 -0.61 2.31 -7.98
CA VAL A 324 -0.88 0.86 -7.98
C VAL A 324 -0.41 0.21 -9.28
N PHE A 325 -0.64 0.84 -10.43
CA PHE A 325 -0.18 0.32 -11.71
C PHE A 325 1.34 0.38 -11.84
N GLU A 326 2.03 1.37 -11.27
CA GLU A 326 3.50 1.38 -11.16
C GLU A 326 4.01 0.12 -10.44
N LEU A 327 3.36 -0.28 -9.35
CA LEU A 327 3.71 -1.52 -8.65
C LEU A 327 3.46 -2.76 -9.54
N ILE A 328 2.33 -2.81 -10.26
CA ILE A 328 1.96 -3.94 -11.13
C ILE A 328 2.87 -4.05 -12.37
N ASP A 329 3.42 -2.92 -12.83
CA ASP A 329 4.27 -2.85 -14.02
C ASP A 329 5.76 -2.98 -13.71
N GLU A 330 6.12 -3.01 -12.42
CA GLU A 330 7.51 -3.19 -12.01
C GLU A 330 8.03 -4.53 -12.53
N LYS A 331 9.31 -4.56 -12.87
CA LYS A 331 9.90 -5.76 -13.45
C LYS A 331 9.92 -6.90 -12.43
N ALA A 332 9.20 -7.96 -12.71
CA ALA A 332 9.31 -9.20 -11.94
C ALA A 332 10.73 -9.78 -12.04
N ILE A 333 11.10 -10.60 -11.06
CA ILE A 333 12.30 -11.43 -11.16
C ILE A 333 12.19 -12.23 -12.47
N LEU A 334 13.25 -12.19 -13.27
CA LEU A 334 13.33 -13.01 -14.48
C LEU A 334 13.07 -14.46 -14.11
N ASP A 335 12.21 -15.12 -14.85
CA ASP A 335 11.97 -16.55 -14.69
C ASP A 335 13.29 -17.33 -14.81
N ASP A 336 13.36 -18.46 -14.12
CA ASP A 336 14.49 -19.35 -14.30
C ASP A 336 14.54 -19.82 -15.75
N LYS A 337 15.74 -20.03 -16.29
CA LYS A 337 15.91 -20.48 -17.66
C LYS A 337 15.12 -21.79 -17.88
N PRO A 338 14.53 -21.99 -19.07
CA PRO A 338 13.77 -23.22 -19.36
C PRO A 338 14.62 -24.51 -19.21
N ASP A 339 15.92 -24.40 -19.38
CA ASP A 339 16.93 -25.47 -19.26
C ASP A 339 17.69 -25.43 -17.92
N ALA A 340 17.22 -24.63 -16.94
CA ALA A 340 17.84 -24.54 -15.64
C ALA A 340 17.86 -25.88 -14.91
N ALA A 341 19.03 -26.24 -14.41
CA ALA A 341 19.26 -27.50 -13.73
C ALA A 341 18.52 -27.56 -12.38
N VAL A 342 18.08 -28.74 -12.02
CA VAL A 342 17.62 -29.07 -10.67
C VAL A 342 18.72 -29.88 -10.00
N LEU A 343 19.25 -29.38 -8.88
CA LEU A 343 20.27 -30.09 -8.12
C LEU A 343 19.65 -31.31 -7.44
N THR A 344 20.11 -32.50 -7.80
CA THR A 344 19.62 -33.78 -7.23
C THR A 344 20.52 -34.34 -6.16
N HIS A 345 21.82 -34.07 -6.25
CA HIS A 345 22.81 -34.48 -5.28
C HIS A 345 23.75 -33.32 -5.02
N VAL A 346 23.81 -32.84 -3.80
CA VAL A 346 24.60 -31.69 -3.38
C VAL A 346 25.48 -32.11 -2.20
N GLU A 347 26.77 -32.05 -2.42
CA GLU A 347 27.80 -32.31 -1.39
C GLU A 347 28.17 -30.99 -0.67
N GLY A 348 27.94 -29.86 -1.32
CA GLY A 348 28.17 -28.53 -0.76
C GLY A 348 29.45 -27.86 -1.31
N LYS A 349 29.90 -28.20 -2.50
CA LYS A 349 31.01 -27.49 -3.16
C LYS A 349 30.54 -26.16 -3.71
N VAL A 350 31.19 -25.05 -3.31
CA VAL A 350 30.82 -23.68 -3.72
C VAL A 350 32.08 -22.95 -4.23
N GLU A 351 31.96 -22.35 -5.41
CA GLU A 351 33.05 -21.60 -6.07
C GLU A 351 32.53 -20.20 -6.46
N LEU A 352 33.25 -19.16 -6.08
CA LEU A 352 33.04 -17.77 -6.54
C LEU A 352 34.28 -17.42 -7.38
N VAL A 353 34.08 -16.96 -8.61
CA VAL A 353 35.17 -16.69 -9.57
C VAL A 353 35.01 -15.27 -10.10
N ASN A 354 35.98 -14.40 -9.76
CA ASN A 354 36.05 -13.00 -10.17
C ASN A 354 34.71 -12.26 -10.01
N VAL A 355 34.10 -12.41 -8.84
CA VAL A 355 32.76 -11.83 -8.57
C VAL A 355 32.87 -10.35 -8.28
N ASP A 356 32.13 -9.54 -9.07
CA ASP A 356 31.89 -8.14 -8.80
C ASP A 356 30.40 -7.93 -8.51
N PHE A 357 30.10 -7.02 -7.58
CA PHE A 357 28.71 -6.66 -7.25
C PHE A 357 28.59 -5.27 -6.63
N SER A 358 27.51 -4.59 -7.02
CA SER A 358 27.11 -3.28 -6.49
C SER A 358 25.59 -3.20 -6.29
N TYR A 359 25.11 -2.68 -5.16
CA TYR A 359 23.68 -2.38 -5.00
C TYR A 359 23.24 -1.19 -5.85
N THR A 360 24.15 -0.24 -6.07
CA THR A 360 23.94 0.94 -6.92
C THR A 360 25.13 1.08 -7.87
N PRO A 361 24.94 1.47 -9.14
CA PRO A 361 26.01 1.56 -10.13
C PRO A 361 27.19 2.45 -9.73
N ASP A 362 26.89 3.46 -8.89
CA ASP A 362 27.89 4.48 -8.51
C ASP A 362 28.80 4.05 -7.33
N ARG A 363 28.48 2.94 -6.66
CA ARG A 363 29.21 2.49 -5.48
C ARG A 363 29.51 1.00 -5.56
N LYS A 364 30.70 0.66 -6.02
CA LYS A 364 31.22 -0.70 -5.98
C LYS A 364 31.33 -1.17 -4.53
N LEU A 365 30.90 -2.41 -4.27
CA LEU A 365 30.91 -2.98 -2.93
C LEU A 365 31.76 -4.27 -2.87
N ILE A 366 31.66 -5.13 -3.87
CA ILE A 366 32.46 -6.36 -3.98
C ILE A 366 33.23 -6.27 -5.30
N GLU A 367 34.55 -6.48 -5.26
CA GLU A 367 35.39 -6.43 -6.45
C GLU A 367 36.39 -7.60 -6.47
N ASN A 368 36.50 -8.29 -7.61
CA ASN A 368 37.40 -9.40 -7.85
C ASN A 368 37.42 -10.45 -6.73
N PHE A 369 36.21 -10.86 -6.29
CA PHE A 369 36.09 -11.75 -5.17
C PHE A 369 36.20 -13.22 -5.62
N ASP A 370 37.27 -13.90 -5.17
CA ASP A 370 37.55 -15.31 -5.46
C ASP A 370 37.47 -16.15 -4.19
N LEU A 371 36.70 -17.23 -4.24
CA LEU A 371 36.56 -18.16 -3.12
C LEU A 371 36.29 -19.58 -3.64
N ASN A 372 37.01 -20.55 -3.13
CA ASN A 372 36.72 -21.97 -3.31
C ASN A 372 36.47 -22.61 -1.94
N VAL A 373 35.34 -23.31 -1.81
CA VAL A 373 34.90 -23.98 -0.58
C VAL A 373 34.62 -25.44 -0.92
N ASP A 374 35.31 -26.34 -0.25
CA ASP A 374 35.09 -27.77 -0.38
C ASP A 374 33.92 -28.26 0.47
N PRO A 375 33.31 -29.41 0.12
CA PRO A 375 32.21 -30.00 0.89
C PRO A 375 32.56 -30.14 2.37
N GLY A 376 31.63 -29.75 3.24
CA GLY A 376 31.73 -29.85 4.70
C GLY A 376 32.63 -28.81 5.37
N GLN A 377 33.25 -27.89 4.62
CA GLN A 377 34.06 -26.81 5.20
C GLN A 377 33.20 -25.75 5.92
N ARG A 378 33.74 -25.26 7.05
CA ARG A 378 33.20 -24.11 7.79
C ARG A 378 33.97 -22.86 7.41
N VAL A 379 33.29 -21.91 6.78
CA VAL A 379 33.85 -20.63 6.33
C VAL A 379 33.34 -19.51 7.23
N ALA A 380 34.23 -18.92 8.04
CA ALA A 380 33.93 -17.74 8.83
C ALA A 380 34.22 -16.46 8.04
N ILE A 381 33.25 -15.57 7.92
CA ILE A 381 33.39 -14.26 7.28
C ILE A 381 33.49 -13.21 8.38
N VAL A 382 34.64 -12.53 8.46
CA VAL A 382 34.95 -11.53 9.48
C VAL A 382 35.33 -10.19 8.82
N GLY A 383 35.05 -9.09 9.48
CA GLY A 383 35.39 -7.75 9.01
C GLY A 383 34.50 -6.68 9.65
N PRO A 384 34.82 -5.40 9.47
CA PRO A 384 34.05 -4.29 10.02
C PRO A 384 32.64 -4.24 9.44
N THR A 385 31.76 -3.49 10.12
CA THR A 385 30.40 -3.24 9.61
C THR A 385 30.44 -2.54 8.25
N GLY A 386 29.63 -3.01 7.31
CA GLY A 386 29.55 -2.42 5.96
C GLY A 386 30.59 -2.95 4.95
N CYS A 387 31.48 -3.89 5.33
CA CYS A 387 32.49 -4.43 4.40
C CYS A 387 31.94 -5.48 3.39
N GLY A 388 30.61 -5.76 3.39
CA GLY A 388 30.00 -6.66 2.41
C GLY A 388 29.70 -8.10 2.90
N LYS A 389 29.79 -8.42 4.19
CA LYS A 389 29.53 -9.77 4.72
C LYS A 389 28.12 -10.29 4.37
N THR A 390 27.09 -9.53 4.68
CA THR A 390 25.69 -9.87 4.36
C THR A 390 25.44 -9.90 2.84
N THR A 391 26.21 -9.11 2.08
CA THR A 391 26.13 -9.12 0.62
C THR A 391 26.55 -10.47 0.03
N ILE A 392 27.61 -11.09 0.56
CA ILE A 392 28.02 -12.44 0.12
C ILE A 392 26.89 -13.45 0.37
N ILE A 393 26.20 -13.36 1.51
CA ILE A 393 25.02 -14.21 1.81
C ILE A 393 23.93 -14.00 0.76
N ASN A 394 23.60 -12.75 0.45
CA ASN A 394 22.57 -12.41 -0.52
C ASN A 394 22.91 -12.95 -1.92
N LEU A 395 24.18 -12.93 -2.30
CA LEU A 395 24.66 -13.46 -3.58
C LEU A 395 24.61 -14.99 -3.60
N LEU A 396 25.02 -15.69 -2.52
CA LEU A 396 24.94 -17.16 -2.44
C LEU A 396 23.50 -17.67 -2.56
N MET A 397 22.53 -16.97 -1.95
CA MET A 397 21.10 -17.28 -2.03
C MET A 397 20.44 -16.82 -3.34
N ARG A 398 21.22 -16.15 -4.20
CA ARG A 398 20.73 -15.53 -5.43
C ARG A 398 19.48 -14.65 -5.16
N PHE A 399 19.55 -13.82 -4.11
CA PHE A 399 18.62 -12.71 -3.91
C PHE A 399 18.96 -11.56 -4.85
N TYR A 400 20.24 -11.47 -5.24
CA TYR A 400 20.78 -10.57 -6.24
C TYR A 400 21.67 -11.40 -7.20
N ASP A 401 21.66 -11.05 -8.47
CA ASP A 401 22.60 -11.59 -9.44
C ASP A 401 23.89 -10.75 -9.42
N VAL A 402 25.04 -11.36 -9.71
CA VAL A 402 26.35 -10.68 -9.78
C VAL A 402 26.45 -9.77 -11.00
N ASP A 403 27.19 -8.67 -10.90
CA ASP A 403 27.45 -7.75 -12.02
C ASP A 403 28.41 -8.39 -13.02
N SER A 404 29.48 -9.04 -12.52
CA SER A 404 30.41 -9.82 -13.32
C SER A 404 30.91 -11.06 -12.56
N GLY A 405 31.60 -11.95 -13.24
CA GLY A 405 32.05 -13.22 -12.66
C GLY A 405 30.95 -14.28 -12.56
N SER A 406 31.18 -15.29 -11.73
CA SER A 406 30.23 -16.40 -11.55
C SER A 406 30.28 -16.97 -10.13
N ILE A 407 29.14 -17.40 -9.64
CA ILE A 407 29.00 -18.22 -8.42
C ILE A 407 28.52 -19.60 -8.86
N LYS A 408 29.22 -20.63 -8.45
CA LYS A 408 28.92 -22.01 -8.84
C LYS A 408 28.63 -22.86 -7.61
N VAL A 409 27.65 -23.73 -7.73
CA VAL A 409 27.33 -24.79 -6.76
C VAL A 409 27.45 -26.11 -7.51
N GLU A 410 28.22 -27.05 -6.98
CA GLU A 410 28.58 -28.32 -7.67
C GLU A 410 29.08 -28.10 -9.11
N GLY A 411 29.90 -27.06 -9.32
CA GLY A 411 30.45 -26.69 -10.61
C GLY A 411 29.47 -26.02 -11.58
N THR A 412 28.19 -25.92 -11.25
CA THR A 412 27.17 -25.28 -12.09
C THR A 412 26.91 -23.84 -11.61
N ASP A 413 26.95 -22.87 -12.53
CA ASP A 413 26.63 -21.47 -12.23
C ASP A 413 25.21 -21.37 -11.70
N ILE A 414 25.02 -20.66 -10.57
CA ILE A 414 23.70 -20.50 -9.91
C ILE A 414 22.65 -19.86 -10.81
N ARG A 415 23.06 -19.10 -11.84
CA ARG A 415 22.17 -18.53 -12.86
C ARG A 415 21.56 -19.59 -13.79
N ASN A 416 22.16 -20.77 -13.85
CA ASN A 416 21.69 -21.92 -14.61
C ASN A 416 21.05 -23.01 -13.72
N ILE A 417 20.80 -22.71 -12.45
CA ILE A 417 20.09 -23.57 -11.49
C ILE A 417 18.74 -22.91 -11.18
N THR A 418 17.68 -23.69 -11.03
CA THR A 418 16.39 -23.13 -10.59
C THR A 418 16.54 -22.57 -9.18
N ARG A 419 16.00 -21.36 -8.94
CA ARG A 419 16.06 -20.70 -7.61
C ARG A 419 15.49 -21.58 -6.50
N LYS A 420 14.41 -22.30 -6.80
CA LYS A 420 13.80 -23.24 -5.86
C LYS A 420 14.80 -24.32 -5.46
N SER A 421 15.47 -24.97 -6.43
CA SER A 421 16.45 -26.01 -6.15
C SER A 421 17.68 -25.47 -5.42
N LEU A 422 18.19 -24.29 -5.81
CA LEU A 422 19.30 -23.65 -5.12
C LEU A 422 18.96 -23.41 -3.64
N ARG A 423 17.84 -22.73 -3.38
CA ARG A 423 17.43 -22.29 -2.03
C ARG A 423 17.03 -23.44 -1.11
N THR A 424 16.46 -24.53 -1.64
CA THR A 424 16.15 -25.72 -0.83
C THR A 424 17.39 -26.46 -0.34
N ASN A 425 18.54 -26.25 -0.99
CA ASN A 425 19.83 -26.82 -0.57
C ASN A 425 20.60 -25.91 0.41
N TYR A 426 20.06 -24.74 0.77
CA TYR A 426 20.61 -23.88 1.81
C TYR A 426 19.66 -23.80 3.02
N GLY A 427 20.19 -23.96 4.22
CA GLY A 427 19.52 -23.60 5.47
C GLY A 427 20.02 -22.25 5.95
N MET A 428 19.13 -21.33 6.24
CA MET A 428 19.50 -19.99 6.63
C MET A 428 18.97 -19.64 8.01
N VAL A 429 19.88 -19.20 8.91
CA VAL A 429 19.54 -18.58 10.19
C VAL A 429 20.09 -17.16 10.18
N LEU A 430 19.17 -16.19 10.17
CA LEU A 430 19.51 -14.77 10.14
C LEU A 430 19.66 -14.20 11.55
N GLN A 431 20.31 -13.04 11.63
CA GLN A 431 20.40 -12.22 12.85
C GLN A 431 19.01 -11.82 13.35
N GLU A 432 18.14 -11.37 12.45
CA GLU A 432 16.74 -11.08 12.76
C GLU A 432 15.93 -12.37 12.70
N THR A 433 15.46 -12.80 13.86
CA THR A 433 14.66 -14.02 13.99
C THR A 433 13.20 -13.73 13.69
N TRP A 434 12.76 -14.07 12.49
CA TRP A 434 11.36 -13.94 12.11
C TRP A 434 10.56 -15.21 12.43
N LEU A 435 9.44 -15.02 13.13
CA LEU A 435 8.47 -16.07 13.43
C LEU A 435 7.08 -15.64 12.92
N LYS A 436 6.40 -16.58 12.25
CA LYS A 436 5.03 -16.39 11.78
C LYS A 436 4.06 -16.39 12.97
N THR A 437 3.05 -15.54 12.95
CA THR A 437 1.89 -15.67 13.84
C THR A 437 1.21 -17.02 13.62
N GLY A 438 1.15 -17.84 14.67
CA GLY A 438 0.68 -19.23 14.63
C GLY A 438 1.27 -20.05 15.74
N THR A 439 1.09 -21.37 15.72
CA THR A 439 1.63 -22.25 16.75
C THR A 439 3.15 -22.45 16.63
N ILE A 440 3.80 -22.85 17.73
CA ILE A 440 5.21 -23.25 17.71
C ILE A 440 5.43 -24.40 16.71
N ARG A 441 4.53 -25.36 16.67
CA ARG A 441 4.52 -26.48 15.70
C ARG A 441 4.59 -25.97 14.27
N GLU A 442 3.70 -25.07 13.89
CA GLU A 442 3.67 -24.46 12.55
C GLU A 442 4.94 -23.69 12.21
N ASN A 443 5.53 -23.03 13.19
CA ASN A 443 6.76 -22.29 13.01
C ASN A 443 7.97 -23.20 12.78
N ILE A 444 8.07 -24.33 13.48
CA ILE A 444 9.13 -25.32 13.23
C ILE A 444 8.93 -26.00 11.88
N ALA A 445 7.66 -26.38 11.57
CA ALA A 445 7.31 -27.03 10.31
C ALA A 445 7.29 -26.11 9.09
N TYR A 446 7.59 -24.82 9.25
CA TYR A 446 7.46 -23.81 8.16
C TYR A 446 8.18 -24.19 6.86
N GLY A 447 9.38 -24.77 6.95
CA GLY A 447 10.16 -25.22 5.79
C GLY A 447 9.73 -26.58 5.23
N ARG A 448 8.98 -27.39 6.01
CA ARG A 448 8.48 -28.72 5.65
C ARG A 448 7.12 -28.97 6.34
N PRO A 449 6.01 -28.46 5.75
CA PRO A 449 4.69 -28.52 6.35
C PRO A 449 4.11 -29.94 6.54
N ASP A 450 4.62 -30.92 5.80
CA ASP A 450 4.24 -32.33 5.83
C ASP A 450 5.05 -33.18 6.85
N ALA A 451 5.90 -32.53 7.66
CA ALA A 451 6.69 -33.23 8.69
C ALA A 451 5.80 -33.85 9.77
N SER A 452 6.17 -35.08 10.20
CA SER A 452 5.47 -35.75 11.29
C SER A 452 5.74 -35.06 12.64
N GLU A 453 4.87 -35.32 13.62
CA GLU A 453 5.03 -34.78 14.97
C GLU A 453 6.35 -35.24 15.61
N GLU A 454 6.73 -36.50 15.39
CA GLU A 454 7.97 -37.06 15.91
C GLU A 454 9.19 -36.36 15.31
N GLU A 455 9.16 -36.00 14.03
CA GLU A 455 10.24 -35.25 13.34
C GLU A 455 10.35 -33.84 13.89
N ILE A 456 9.24 -33.14 14.12
CA ILE A 456 9.18 -31.79 14.71
C ILE A 456 9.77 -31.84 16.14
N ILE A 457 9.34 -32.80 16.96
CA ILE A 457 9.85 -32.96 18.33
C ILE A 457 11.35 -33.28 18.32
N ARG A 458 11.81 -34.14 17.39
CA ARG A 458 13.24 -34.49 17.26
C ARG A 458 14.05 -33.25 16.90
N ALA A 459 13.62 -32.49 15.87
CA ALA A 459 14.29 -31.24 15.48
C ALA A 459 14.36 -30.23 16.65
N ALA A 460 13.27 -30.09 17.40
CA ALA A 460 13.24 -29.22 18.59
C ALA A 460 14.17 -29.71 19.72
N LYS A 461 14.32 -31.00 19.89
CA LYS A 461 15.28 -31.58 20.89
C LYS A 461 16.71 -31.30 20.45
N GLU A 462 17.04 -31.53 19.19
CA GLU A 462 18.38 -31.31 18.66
C GLU A 462 18.77 -29.81 18.71
N ALA A 463 17.80 -28.92 18.47
CA ALA A 463 17.94 -27.46 18.61
C ALA A 463 17.90 -26.98 20.07
N HIS A 464 17.83 -27.86 21.08
CA HIS A 464 17.64 -27.50 22.49
C HIS A 464 16.38 -26.63 22.78
N ALA A 465 15.40 -26.62 21.90
CA ALA A 465 14.15 -25.88 22.06
C ALA A 465 13.08 -26.63 22.85
N HIS A 466 13.03 -27.97 22.76
CA HIS A 466 12.01 -28.83 23.40
C HIS A 466 11.79 -28.51 24.88
N GLY A 467 12.86 -28.28 25.64
CA GLY A 467 12.78 -28.08 27.10
C GLY A 467 12.05 -26.79 27.50
N PHE A 468 12.11 -25.73 26.74
CA PHE A 468 11.32 -24.52 27.02
C PHE A 468 9.89 -24.63 26.45
N ILE A 469 9.73 -25.28 25.30
CA ILE A 469 8.42 -25.51 24.68
C ILE A 469 7.50 -26.25 25.64
N MET A 470 7.98 -27.35 26.25
CA MET A 470 7.22 -28.14 27.21
C MET A 470 6.89 -27.44 28.54
N ARG A 471 7.49 -26.29 28.80
CA ARG A 471 7.13 -25.43 29.94
C ARG A 471 6.08 -24.39 29.63
N MET A 472 5.72 -24.24 28.37
CA MET A 472 4.63 -23.37 27.96
C MET A 472 3.27 -24.03 28.21
N PRO A 473 2.20 -23.27 28.48
CA PRO A 473 0.90 -23.85 28.86
C PRO A 473 0.36 -24.87 27.88
N GLU A 474 0.52 -24.62 26.55
CA GLU A 474 0.01 -25.46 25.47
C GLU A 474 1.13 -26.21 24.72
N GLY A 475 2.38 -26.19 25.26
CA GLY A 475 3.51 -26.85 24.61
C GLY A 475 3.72 -26.42 23.16
N TYR A 476 3.75 -27.38 22.21
CA TYR A 476 3.92 -27.12 20.78
C TYR A 476 2.75 -26.38 20.13
N ASP A 477 1.58 -26.40 20.74
CA ASP A 477 0.36 -25.74 20.22
C ASP A 477 0.23 -24.30 20.77
N THR A 478 1.18 -23.86 21.60
CA THR A 478 1.26 -22.47 22.06
C THR A 478 1.32 -21.52 20.87
N VAL A 479 0.40 -20.55 20.83
CA VAL A 479 0.33 -19.54 19.78
C VAL A 479 1.37 -18.47 20.03
N ILE A 480 2.19 -18.22 19.02
CA ILE A 480 3.16 -17.13 18.97
C ILE A 480 2.44 -15.90 18.38
N SER A 481 2.45 -14.80 19.13
CA SER A 481 1.96 -13.51 18.64
C SER A 481 2.93 -12.90 17.61
N GLU A 482 2.49 -11.83 16.96
CA GLU A 482 3.30 -11.09 15.99
C GLU A 482 4.71 -10.80 16.55
N ASP A 483 5.72 -11.07 15.74
CA ASP A 483 7.15 -10.98 16.08
C ASP A 483 7.58 -11.78 17.32
N GLY A 484 6.77 -12.74 17.78
CA GLY A 484 7.11 -13.59 18.93
C GLY A 484 7.22 -12.82 20.24
N GLY A 485 6.37 -11.81 20.47
CA GLY A 485 6.43 -10.92 21.64
C GLY A 485 6.39 -11.61 23.01
N ASN A 486 5.94 -12.86 23.07
CA ASN A 486 5.91 -13.71 24.26
C ASN A 486 7.16 -14.59 24.44
N LEU A 487 8.17 -14.46 23.55
CA LEU A 487 9.41 -15.25 23.58
C LEU A 487 10.64 -14.36 23.78
N SER A 488 11.63 -14.86 24.51
CA SER A 488 12.95 -14.21 24.56
C SER A 488 13.68 -14.36 23.20
N GLN A 489 14.62 -13.45 22.91
CA GLN A 489 15.40 -13.50 21.68
C GLN A 489 16.11 -14.84 21.47
N GLY A 490 16.67 -15.42 22.53
CA GLY A 490 17.28 -16.75 22.46
C GLY A 490 16.29 -17.87 22.17
N GLN A 491 15.07 -17.81 22.71
CA GLN A 491 14.01 -18.77 22.38
C GLN A 491 13.58 -18.68 20.93
N LYS A 492 13.42 -17.46 20.38
CA LYS A 492 13.15 -17.24 18.96
C LYS A 492 14.24 -17.85 18.09
N GLN A 493 15.51 -17.65 18.45
CA GLN A 493 16.64 -18.19 17.69
C GLN A 493 16.67 -19.73 17.73
N LEU A 494 16.39 -20.35 18.88
CA LEU A 494 16.30 -21.81 18.98
C LEU A 494 15.17 -22.38 18.12
N LEU A 495 14.03 -21.68 17.95
CA LEU A 495 12.96 -22.08 17.03
C LEU A 495 13.39 -21.96 15.57
N CYS A 496 14.10 -20.88 15.20
CA CYS A 496 14.64 -20.72 13.84
C CYS A 496 15.67 -21.84 13.53
N ILE A 497 16.51 -22.22 14.50
CA ILE A 497 17.43 -23.35 14.35
C ILE A 497 16.66 -24.67 14.21
N ALA A 498 15.61 -24.90 15.01
CA ALA A 498 14.77 -26.09 14.90
C ALA A 498 14.10 -26.21 13.52
N ARG A 499 13.67 -25.09 12.94
CA ARG A 499 13.15 -25.01 11.57
C ARG A 499 14.16 -25.50 10.52
N VAL A 500 15.41 -25.07 10.62
CA VAL A 500 16.49 -25.52 9.72
C VAL A 500 16.87 -26.97 9.99
N MET A 501 16.93 -27.39 11.25
CA MET A 501 17.22 -28.79 11.62
C MET A 501 16.16 -29.79 11.13
N LEU A 502 14.91 -29.35 10.98
CA LEU A 502 13.86 -30.19 10.39
C LEU A 502 14.10 -30.50 8.91
N CYS A 503 14.68 -29.56 8.17
CA CYS A 503 14.98 -29.69 6.73
C CYS A 503 16.37 -30.26 6.49
N LEU A 504 17.35 -29.94 7.32
CA LEU A 504 18.75 -30.34 7.29
C LEU A 504 19.40 -30.32 5.88
N PRO A 505 19.45 -29.17 5.22
CA PRO A 505 20.07 -29.08 3.90
C PRO A 505 21.62 -29.24 3.97
N PRO A 506 22.29 -29.57 2.84
CA PRO A 506 23.74 -29.81 2.81
C PRO A 506 24.59 -28.55 3.01
N MET A 507 24.03 -27.37 2.77
CA MET A 507 24.71 -26.08 2.93
C MET A 507 23.98 -25.20 3.94
N LEU A 508 24.73 -24.42 4.71
CA LEU A 508 24.20 -23.55 5.76
C LEU A 508 24.73 -22.12 5.62
N ILE A 509 23.87 -21.17 5.92
CA ILE A 509 24.21 -19.76 6.07
C ILE A 509 23.76 -19.32 7.47
N LEU A 510 24.72 -18.87 8.26
CA LEU A 510 24.50 -18.50 9.66
C LEU A 510 24.94 -17.06 9.88
N ASP A 511 24.04 -16.21 10.35
CA ASP A 511 24.36 -14.85 10.78
C ASP A 511 24.30 -14.79 12.31
N GLU A 512 25.48 -14.70 12.94
CA GLU A 512 25.67 -14.89 14.38
C GLU A 512 25.65 -13.57 15.14
N ALA A 513 24.49 -12.96 15.33
CA ALA A 513 24.35 -11.82 16.24
C ALA A 513 23.52 -12.19 17.47
N THR A 514 24.20 -12.35 18.61
CA THR A 514 23.58 -12.80 19.87
C THR A 514 23.81 -11.83 21.02
N SER A 515 23.99 -10.54 20.73
CA SER A 515 24.34 -9.49 21.70
C SER A 515 23.31 -9.27 22.84
N SER A 516 22.15 -9.91 22.78
CA SER A 516 21.04 -9.68 23.73
C SER A 516 20.48 -10.97 24.35
N ILE A 517 21.28 -12.05 24.40
CA ILE A 517 20.84 -13.35 24.92
C ILE A 517 21.55 -13.65 26.25
N ASP A 518 20.80 -14.22 27.20
CA ASP A 518 21.41 -14.70 28.46
C ASP A 518 22.43 -15.82 28.23
N THR A 519 23.47 -15.89 29.05
CA THR A 519 24.61 -16.81 28.89
C THR A 519 24.19 -18.28 28.80
N ARG A 520 23.15 -18.70 29.56
CA ARG A 520 22.69 -20.09 29.55
C ARG A 520 22.00 -20.47 28.22
N THR A 521 21.17 -19.58 27.70
CA THR A 521 20.53 -19.79 26.40
C THR A 521 21.54 -19.69 25.28
N GLU A 522 22.51 -18.79 25.40
CA GLU A 522 23.63 -18.65 24.48
C GLU A 522 24.39 -19.95 24.27
N ILE A 523 24.80 -20.64 25.37
CA ILE A 523 25.48 -21.93 25.30
C ILE A 523 24.63 -22.98 24.55
N ARG A 524 23.30 -22.94 24.72
CA ARG A 524 22.40 -23.85 23.99
C ARG A 524 22.35 -23.53 22.51
N VAL A 525 22.26 -22.26 22.14
CA VAL A 525 22.29 -21.79 20.73
C VAL A 525 23.60 -22.23 20.08
N GLN A 526 24.74 -22.03 20.72
CA GLN A 526 26.05 -22.46 20.19
C GLN A 526 26.12 -23.99 19.99
N LYS A 527 25.65 -24.79 20.96
CA LYS A 527 25.60 -26.26 20.81
C LYS A 527 24.67 -26.67 19.65
N ALA A 528 23.56 -25.98 19.47
CA ALA A 528 22.65 -26.24 18.38
C ALA A 528 23.28 -25.88 17.01
N PHE A 529 23.99 -24.75 16.90
CA PHE A 529 24.77 -24.42 15.71
C PHE A 529 25.86 -25.45 15.41
N ALA A 530 26.67 -25.82 16.39
CA ALA A 530 27.73 -26.82 16.23
C ALA A 530 27.15 -28.14 15.67
N ARG A 531 26.03 -28.60 16.26
CA ARG A 531 25.34 -29.82 15.81
C ARG A 531 24.79 -29.71 14.40
N MET A 532 24.25 -28.54 14.05
CA MET A 532 23.69 -28.28 12.72
C MET A 532 24.78 -28.27 11.64
N MET A 533 25.97 -27.77 11.95
CA MET A 533 27.09 -27.66 11.03
C MET A 533 27.84 -28.98 10.78
N GLU A 534 27.63 -30.02 11.59
CA GLU A 534 28.36 -31.30 11.46
C GLU A 534 28.18 -31.89 10.05
N GLY A 535 29.29 -32.03 9.31
CA GLY A 535 29.34 -32.61 7.97
C GLY A 535 28.69 -31.75 6.85
N ARG A 536 28.48 -30.44 7.10
CA ARG A 536 27.84 -29.53 6.12
C ARG A 536 28.70 -28.32 5.84
N THR A 537 28.66 -27.90 4.57
CA THR A 537 29.31 -26.66 4.16
C THR A 537 28.59 -25.47 4.79
N SER A 538 29.32 -24.66 5.57
CA SER A 538 28.71 -23.61 6.39
C SER A 538 29.40 -22.27 6.15
N PHE A 539 28.61 -21.25 5.79
CA PHE A 539 29.05 -19.86 5.71
C PHE A 539 28.55 -19.12 6.95
N ILE A 540 29.45 -18.55 7.73
CA ILE A 540 29.14 -17.98 9.03
C ILE A 540 29.61 -16.54 9.06
N VAL A 541 28.69 -15.57 9.19
CA VAL A 541 29.04 -14.20 9.55
C VAL A 541 29.34 -14.20 11.05
N ALA A 542 30.63 -14.32 11.35
CA ALA A 542 31.07 -14.58 12.70
C ALA A 542 31.27 -13.26 13.48
N HIS A 543 30.58 -13.15 14.60
CA HIS A 543 30.73 -12.09 15.61
C HIS A 543 31.34 -12.64 16.90
N ARG A 544 31.69 -13.94 16.98
CA ARG A 544 32.18 -14.62 18.16
C ARG A 544 33.50 -15.30 17.91
N LEU A 545 34.37 -15.21 18.90
CA LEU A 545 35.70 -15.81 18.88
C LEU A 545 35.66 -17.34 18.77
N SER A 546 34.74 -18.02 19.49
CA SER A 546 34.61 -19.48 19.45
C SER A 546 34.35 -19.98 18.01
N THR A 547 33.40 -19.36 17.33
CA THR A 547 33.02 -19.71 15.94
C THR A 547 34.15 -19.45 14.96
N ILE A 548 34.88 -18.33 15.15
CA ILE A 548 36.01 -17.97 14.30
C ILE A 548 37.14 -18.98 14.43
N ARG A 549 37.45 -19.41 15.67
CA ARG A 549 38.53 -20.35 15.94
C ARG A 549 38.28 -21.76 15.39
N GLU A 550 37.02 -22.18 15.36
CA GLU A 550 36.61 -23.51 14.88
C GLU A 550 36.41 -23.58 13.36
N ALA A 551 36.55 -22.46 12.66
CA ALA A 551 36.39 -22.41 11.21
C ALA A 551 37.62 -23.02 10.49
N ASP A 552 37.33 -23.78 9.43
CA ASP A 552 38.37 -24.34 8.54
C ASP A 552 39.04 -23.25 7.70
N VAL A 553 38.24 -22.23 7.33
CA VAL A 553 38.68 -21.07 6.55
C VAL A 553 38.09 -19.80 7.14
N ILE A 554 38.92 -18.82 7.40
CA ILE A 554 38.52 -17.47 7.77
C ILE A 554 38.75 -16.55 6.59
N LEU A 555 37.70 -15.85 6.16
CA LEU A 555 37.74 -14.80 5.17
C LEU A 555 37.71 -13.46 5.89
N VAL A 556 38.78 -12.70 5.77
CA VAL A 556 38.88 -11.36 6.35
C VAL A 556 38.54 -10.34 5.28
N MET A 557 37.43 -9.65 5.47
CA MET A 557 36.92 -8.67 4.51
C MET A 557 37.19 -7.24 4.97
N ARG A 558 37.63 -6.41 4.05
CA ARG A 558 37.74 -4.96 4.22
C ARG A 558 37.37 -4.27 2.91
N ASP A 559 36.47 -3.29 2.99
CA ASP A 559 36.04 -2.46 1.85
C ASP A 559 35.67 -3.29 0.59
N GLY A 560 34.97 -4.40 0.79
CA GLY A 560 34.49 -5.27 -0.28
C GLY A 560 35.47 -6.30 -0.84
N HIS A 561 36.70 -6.32 -0.34
CA HIS A 561 37.76 -7.25 -0.79
C HIS A 561 38.11 -8.28 0.29
N ILE A 562 38.53 -9.45 -0.12
CA ILE A 562 39.23 -10.39 0.77
C ILE A 562 40.65 -9.86 0.94
N VAL A 563 41.00 -9.38 2.13
CA VAL A 563 42.36 -8.91 2.44
C VAL A 563 43.22 -10.02 2.99
N GLU A 564 42.63 -10.99 3.68
CA GLU A 564 43.35 -12.15 4.19
C GLU A 564 42.45 -13.39 4.15
N LYS A 565 43.08 -14.56 3.95
CA LYS A 565 42.43 -15.88 4.00
C LYS A 565 43.38 -16.87 4.65
N GLY A 566 42.89 -17.70 5.57
CA GLY A 566 43.66 -18.70 6.26
C GLY A 566 42.95 -19.27 7.48
N ARG A 567 43.66 -20.05 8.29
CA ARG A 567 43.18 -20.53 9.57
C ARG A 567 43.48 -19.53 10.67
N HIS A 568 42.84 -19.69 11.81
CA HIS A 568 42.98 -18.79 12.97
C HIS A 568 44.42 -18.54 13.39
N GLU A 569 45.19 -19.62 13.58
CA GLU A 569 46.57 -19.55 14.05
C GLU A 569 47.49 -18.91 12.98
N GLU A 570 47.31 -19.28 11.71
CA GLU A 570 48.09 -18.74 10.59
C GLU A 570 47.87 -17.21 10.44
N LEU A 571 46.64 -16.75 10.57
CA LEU A 571 46.32 -15.33 10.43
C LEU A 571 46.80 -14.50 11.61
N LEU A 572 46.83 -15.08 12.83
CA LEU A 572 47.41 -14.42 14.01
C LEU A 572 48.92 -14.28 13.88
N GLU A 573 49.61 -15.34 13.41
CA GLU A 573 51.06 -15.33 13.22
C GLU A 573 51.51 -14.33 12.16
N ARG A 574 50.69 -14.12 11.11
CA ARG A 574 50.93 -13.09 10.09
C ARG A 574 50.89 -11.66 10.61
N GLY A 575 50.21 -11.43 11.76
CA GLY A 575 50.11 -10.10 12.38
C GLY A 575 49.41 -9.04 11.52
N GLY A 576 48.58 -9.46 10.59
CA GLY A 576 47.86 -8.57 9.66
C GLY A 576 46.55 -8.00 10.20
N PHE A 577 45.65 -7.65 9.29
CA PHE A 577 44.36 -7.01 9.65
C PHE A 577 43.48 -7.92 10.52
N TYR A 578 43.54 -9.25 10.33
CA TYR A 578 42.88 -10.18 11.21
C TYR A 578 43.35 -10.05 12.65
N ALA A 579 44.67 -10.00 12.88
CA ALA A 579 45.24 -9.83 14.20
C ALA A 579 44.85 -8.49 14.84
N GLU A 580 44.74 -7.42 14.05
CA GLU A 580 44.22 -6.13 14.54
C GLU A 580 42.76 -6.25 15.03
N ILE A 581 41.88 -6.87 14.22
CA ILE A 581 40.47 -7.11 14.58
C ILE A 581 40.40 -7.98 15.86
N TYR A 582 41.17 -9.05 15.89
CA TYR A 582 41.22 -9.97 17.01
C TYR A 582 41.64 -9.26 18.32
N ASN A 583 42.72 -8.50 18.27
CA ASN A 583 43.24 -7.79 19.43
C ASN A 583 42.30 -6.66 19.89
N SER A 584 41.61 -6.01 18.95
CA SER A 584 40.69 -4.94 19.31
C SER A 584 39.36 -5.42 19.90
N GLN A 585 38.85 -6.55 19.45
CA GLN A 585 37.52 -7.05 19.81
C GLN A 585 37.56 -8.15 20.88
N PHE A 586 38.62 -8.99 20.91
CA PHE A 586 38.63 -10.22 21.68
C PHE A 586 39.78 -10.38 22.67
N ALA A 587 40.87 -9.64 22.54
CA ALA A 587 42.04 -9.77 23.43
C ALA A 587 41.93 -9.00 24.76
N ARG A 588 40.84 -8.27 24.99
CA ARG A 588 40.55 -7.51 26.22
C ARG A 588 39.52 -8.19 27.14
N GLY A 589 39.22 -9.45 26.94
CA GLY A 589 38.31 -10.25 27.75
C GLY A 589 39.02 -11.17 28.74
#